data_ad758fdbb52cfc6d5835eb2c7d69664e
#
_entry.id   ad758fdbb52cfc6d5835eb2c7d69664e
#
_cell.length_a   1.000
_cell.length_b   1.000
_cell.length_c   1.000
_cell.angle_alpha   90.00
_cell.angle_beta   90.00
_cell.angle_gamma   90.00
#
_symmetry.space_group_name_H-M   'P 1'
#
loop_
_entity.id
_entity.type
_entity.pdbx_description
1 polymer ?
#
loop_
_entity_poly.entity_id
_entity_poly.type
_entity_poly.pdbx_seq_one_letter_code
_entity_poly.pdbx_strand_id
1 'polypeptide(L)'
;EKYGIRKYGFHGTSHKYVSARIAELLGRPVEELKTVVCHLGQGASLCAVKGGKSVDTTMGLTPLGGIPMCARSGDLDPSIVTYLMKKENLTPDEMELILNKESGILGLSGVSADFRDIEAEAAKGNKRAELAISAYAYKVAQYIAQYIVSLGGLDTIVFTAGIGENQYNARRRICENLKCFGVEIDEAKNHEFRDEGRISSPNSKVEVWVVP
;
A
#
# COMPACT_ATOMS: atom_id res chain seq x y z
N GLU A 1 -14.99 16.08 17.27
CA GLU A 1 -16.46 15.91 17.34
C GLU A 1 -17.21 17.06 16.66
N LYS A 2 -16.87 18.33 16.93
CA LYS A 2 -17.57 19.52 16.38
C LYS A 2 -17.76 19.47 14.85
N TYR A 3 -16.83 18.92 14.11
CA TYR A 3 -16.84 18.89 12.65
C TYR A 3 -17.09 17.47 12.08
N GLY A 4 -17.38 16.48 12.91
CA GLY A 4 -17.58 15.10 12.48
C GLY A 4 -16.34 14.44 11.87
N ILE A 5 -15.14 14.99 12.12
CA ILE A 5 -13.90 14.46 11.59
C ILE A 5 -13.56 13.14 12.29
N ARG A 6 -13.36 12.10 11.50
CA ARG A 6 -12.96 10.78 11.97
C ARG A 6 -12.19 10.04 10.87
N LYS A 7 -11.52 8.96 11.24
CA LYS A 7 -10.86 8.04 10.31
C LYS A 7 -11.92 7.11 9.71
N TYR A 8 -12.43 7.45 8.54
CA TYR A 8 -13.44 6.63 7.86
C TYR A 8 -12.84 5.42 7.15
N GLY A 9 -11.68 5.58 6.53
CA GLY A 9 -11.07 4.59 5.66
C GLY A 9 -11.78 4.48 4.31
N PHE A 10 -11.11 3.81 3.36
CA PHE A 10 -11.64 3.62 2.00
C PHE A 10 -11.29 2.22 1.50
N HIS A 11 -11.81 1.84 0.33
CA HIS A 11 -11.70 0.50 -0.24
C HIS A 11 -12.32 -0.60 0.65
N GLY A 12 -13.28 -0.24 1.49
CA GLY A 12 -13.87 -1.15 2.48
C GLY A 12 -14.46 -2.43 1.86
N THR A 13 -15.10 -2.33 0.70
CA THR A 13 -15.63 -3.49 -0.02
C THR A 13 -14.52 -4.46 -0.43
N SER A 14 -13.41 -3.94 -0.97
CA SER A 14 -12.24 -4.75 -1.34
C SER A 14 -11.61 -5.38 -0.09
N HIS A 15 -11.33 -4.59 0.96
CA HIS A 15 -10.75 -5.12 2.19
C HIS A 15 -11.62 -6.21 2.84
N LYS A 16 -12.94 -6.05 2.81
CA LYS A 16 -13.90 -7.05 3.31
C LYS A 16 -13.85 -8.33 2.48
N TYR A 17 -13.93 -8.20 1.16
CA TYR A 17 -13.90 -9.35 0.25
C TYR A 17 -12.60 -10.13 0.39
N VAL A 18 -11.46 -9.46 0.26
CA VAL A 18 -10.13 -10.09 0.28
C VAL A 18 -9.85 -10.76 1.63
N SER A 19 -10.26 -10.15 2.75
CA SER A 19 -10.08 -10.76 4.07
C SER A 19 -10.94 -12.00 4.30
N ALA A 20 -12.13 -12.07 3.71
CA ALA A 20 -12.94 -13.29 3.73
C ALA A 20 -12.35 -14.36 2.79
N ARG A 21 -11.95 -13.94 1.59
CA ARG A 21 -11.41 -14.84 0.57
C ARG A 21 -10.13 -15.52 1.03
N ILE A 22 -9.21 -14.79 1.67
CA ILE A 22 -7.97 -15.41 2.18
C ILE A 22 -8.26 -16.46 3.27
N ALA A 23 -9.27 -16.28 4.10
CA ALA A 23 -9.66 -17.28 5.09
C ALA A 23 -10.13 -18.60 4.42
N GLU A 24 -10.92 -18.50 3.34
CA GLU A 24 -11.32 -19.66 2.54
C GLU A 24 -10.11 -20.37 1.93
N LEU A 25 -9.18 -19.63 1.31
CA LEU A 25 -7.98 -20.17 0.68
C LEU A 25 -7.05 -20.89 1.67
N LEU A 26 -6.97 -20.37 2.89
CA LEU A 26 -6.20 -20.99 3.98
C LEU A 26 -6.92 -22.15 4.65
N GLY A 27 -8.22 -22.32 4.42
CA GLY A 27 -9.05 -23.28 5.15
C GLY A 27 -9.09 -23.02 6.66
N ARG A 28 -8.99 -21.73 7.07
CA ARG A 28 -8.98 -21.29 8.47
C ARG A 28 -10.15 -20.35 8.76
N PRO A 29 -10.76 -20.43 9.96
CA PRO A 29 -11.78 -19.47 10.35
C PRO A 29 -11.24 -18.04 10.31
N VAL A 30 -12.01 -17.11 9.72
CA VAL A 30 -11.61 -15.71 9.58
C VAL A 30 -11.38 -15.04 10.95
N GLU A 31 -12.06 -15.51 11.98
CA GLU A 31 -11.98 -15.05 13.36
C GLU A 31 -10.59 -15.26 13.99
N GLU A 32 -9.83 -16.21 13.47
CA GLU A 32 -8.48 -16.54 13.97
C GLU A 32 -7.38 -15.78 13.24
N LEU A 33 -7.71 -15.12 12.13
CA LEU A 33 -6.71 -14.53 11.23
C LEU A 33 -6.36 -13.10 11.58
N LYS A 34 -5.06 -12.80 11.45
CA LYS A 34 -4.46 -11.48 11.48
C LYS A 34 -3.90 -11.17 10.10
N THR A 35 -4.60 -10.37 9.35
CA THR A 35 -4.32 -10.12 7.93
C THR A 35 -4.04 -8.65 7.67
N VAL A 36 -3.04 -8.34 6.88
CA VAL A 36 -2.89 -7.03 6.26
C VAL A 36 -3.27 -7.13 4.79
N VAL A 37 -4.34 -6.44 4.42
CA VAL A 37 -4.77 -6.32 3.02
C VAL A 37 -4.17 -5.07 2.42
N CYS A 38 -3.40 -5.24 1.35
CA CYS A 38 -2.74 -4.19 0.59
C CYS A 38 -3.49 -3.98 -0.74
N HIS A 39 -4.48 -3.08 -0.74
CA HIS A 39 -5.16 -2.66 -1.96
C HIS A 39 -4.33 -1.61 -2.66
N LEU A 40 -3.55 -2.01 -3.66
CA LEU A 40 -2.57 -1.17 -4.35
C LEU A 40 -3.02 -0.91 -5.79
N GLY A 41 -3.74 0.18 -5.98
CA GLY A 41 -4.20 0.69 -7.27
C GLY A 41 -3.70 2.11 -7.52
N GLN A 42 -4.37 2.88 -8.39
CA GLN A 42 -4.12 4.32 -8.53
C GLN A 42 -4.38 5.07 -7.21
N GLY A 43 -5.50 4.76 -6.55
CA GLY A 43 -5.69 5.00 -5.13
C GLY A 43 -5.27 3.73 -4.39
N ALA A 44 -4.55 3.88 -3.28
CA ALA A 44 -4.02 2.75 -2.56
C ALA A 44 -4.23 2.90 -1.05
N SER A 45 -4.61 1.80 -0.41
CA SER A 45 -4.72 1.74 1.05
C SER A 45 -4.37 0.37 1.59
N LEU A 46 -3.90 0.35 2.82
CA LEU A 46 -3.73 -0.87 3.60
C LEU A 46 -4.77 -0.92 4.70
N CYS A 47 -5.17 -2.12 5.07
CA CYS A 47 -6.09 -2.36 6.17
C CYS A 47 -5.55 -3.50 7.05
N ALA A 48 -5.48 -3.25 8.35
CA ALA A 48 -5.24 -4.27 9.36
C ALA A 48 -6.57 -4.94 9.73
N VAL A 49 -6.70 -6.22 9.44
CA VAL A 49 -7.92 -7.01 9.70
C VAL A 49 -7.62 -8.07 10.74
N LYS A 50 -8.34 -8.02 11.86
CA LYS A 50 -8.25 -9.00 12.94
C LYS A 50 -9.60 -9.66 13.14
N GLY A 51 -9.64 -10.98 13.00
CA GLY A 51 -10.88 -11.71 13.15
C GLY A 51 -12.00 -11.25 12.20
N GLY A 52 -11.65 -10.93 10.93
CA GLY A 52 -12.59 -10.44 9.93
C GLY A 52 -13.04 -8.97 10.12
N LYS A 53 -12.49 -8.26 11.12
CA LYS A 53 -12.84 -6.86 11.40
C LYS A 53 -11.66 -5.94 11.16
N SER A 54 -11.89 -4.82 10.45
CA SER A 54 -10.90 -3.76 10.32
C SER A 54 -10.61 -3.13 11.68
N VAL A 55 -9.33 -3.15 12.10
CA VAL A 55 -8.88 -2.53 13.35
C VAL A 55 -8.07 -1.26 13.08
N ASP A 56 -7.49 -1.13 11.88
CA ASP A 56 -6.82 0.08 11.42
C ASP A 56 -6.76 0.12 9.88
N THR A 57 -6.60 1.32 9.32
CA THR A 57 -6.44 1.51 7.87
C THR A 57 -5.65 2.78 7.58
N THR A 58 -5.02 2.88 6.41
CA THR A 58 -4.14 4.01 6.07
C THR A 58 -4.87 5.29 5.72
N MET A 59 -5.99 5.22 4.99
CA MET A 59 -6.77 6.39 4.64
C MET A 59 -7.62 6.87 5.83
N GLY A 60 -7.81 8.18 5.93
CA GLY A 60 -8.44 8.83 7.09
C GLY A 60 -9.82 9.43 6.79
N LEU A 61 -9.95 10.74 7.03
CA LEU A 61 -11.15 11.53 6.68
C LEU A 61 -11.39 11.51 5.18
N THR A 62 -10.32 11.59 4.40
CA THR A 62 -10.31 11.57 2.94
C THR A 62 -9.41 10.45 2.43
N PRO A 63 -9.48 10.08 1.13
CA PRO A 63 -8.58 9.09 0.54
C PRO A 63 -7.18 9.65 0.23
N LEU A 64 -6.73 10.70 0.91
CA LEU A 64 -5.43 11.34 0.70
C LEU A 64 -4.34 10.80 1.62
N GLY A 65 -4.66 10.51 2.88
CA GLY A 65 -3.70 10.04 3.90
C GLY A 65 -3.17 8.64 3.63
N GLY A 66 -2.12 8.27 4.32
CA GLY A 66 -1.49 6.95 4.27
C GLY A 66 -0.26 6.89 3.39
N ILE A 67 -0.15 5.85 2.58
CA ILE A 67 0.99 5.67 1.66
C ILE A 67 0.93 6.67 0.50
N PRO A 68 2.08 7.06 -0.09
CA PRO A 68 2.07 7.80 -1.35
C PRO A 68 1.39 6.95 -2.42
N MET A 69 0.53 7.57 -3.23
CA MET A 69 -0.19 6.89 -4.31
C MET A 69 0.31 7.38 -5.66
N CYS A 70 -0.35 7.03 -6.74
CA CYS A 70 0.09 7.43 -8.08
C CYS A 70 0.29 8.94 -8.22
N ALA A 71 -0.67 9.75 -7.73
CA ALA A 71 -0.60 11.21 -7.76
C ALA A 71 -0.93 11.90 -6.43
N ARG A 72 -1.35 11.13 -5.41
CA ARG A 72 -1.66 11.65 -4.07
C ARG A 72 -0.46 11.55 -3.16
N SER A 73 -0.27 12.57 -2.32
CA SER A 73 0.91 12.67 -1.44
C SER A 73 1.04 11.53 -0.42
N GLY A 74 -0.08 11.02 0.10
CA GLY A 74 -0.06 10.25 1.35
C GLY A 74 0.28 11.15 2.55
N ASP A 75 0.79 10.55 3.63
CA ASP A 75 1.17 11.28 4.83
C ASP A 75 2.41 12.14 4.60
N LEU A 76 2.36 13.32 5.17
CA LEU A 76 3.47 14.29 5.16
C LEU A 76 3.49 15.07 6.49
N ASP A 77 4.56 15.83 6.73
CA ASP A 77 4.60 16.78 7.83
C ASP A 77 3.55 17.89 7.59
N PRO A 78 2.58 18.08 8.49
CA PRO A 78 1.53 19.09 8.32
C PRO A 78 2.05 20.51 8.07
N SER A 79 3.23 20.84 8.59
CA SER A 79 3.85 22.16 8.42
C SER A 79 4.26 22.44 6.99
N ILE A 80 4.53 21.41 6.17
CA ILE A 80 4.85 21.55 4.75
C ILE A 80 3.70 22.21 4.00
N VAL A 81 2.45 21.88 4.33
CA VAL A 81 1.24 22.44 3.70
C VAL A 81 1.23 23.96 3.84
N THR A 82 1.29 24.44 5.08
CA THR A 82 1.24 25.88 5.36
C THR A 82 2.51 26.63 4.90
N TYR A 83 3.66 25.94 4.90
CA TYR A 83 4.90 26.49 4.39
C TYR A 83 4.82 26.75 2.87
N LEU A 84 4.39 25.75 2.10
CA LEU A 84 4.26 25.88 0.65
C LEU A 84 3.20 26.90 0.26
N MET A 85 2.05 26.89 0.92
CA MET A 85 1.00 27.90 0.70
C MET A 85 1.53 29.33 0.84
N LYS A 86 2.33 29.60 1.87
CA LYS A 86 2.95 30.91 2.08
C LYS A 86 4.06 31.21 1.10
N LYS A 87 4.89 30.21 0.74
CA LYS A 87 6.06 30.37 -0.12
C LYS A 87 5.67 30.65 -1.57
N GLU A 88 4.66 29.94 -2.04
CA GLU A 88 4.20 29.97 -3.45
C GLU A 88 2.89 30.78 -3.62
N ASN A 89 2.39 31.43 -2.54
CA ASN A 89 1.13 32.16 -2.52
C ASN A 89 -0.09 31.34 -2.97
N LEU A 90 -0.14 30.06 -2.54
CA LEU A 90 -1.21 29.14 -2.90
C LEU A 90 -2.44 29.33 -2.02
N THR A 91 -3.61 29.26 -2.64
CA THR A 91 -4.89 29.11 -1.93
C THR A 91 -5.04 27.70 -1.35
N PRO A 92 -5.95 27.47 -0.39
CA PRO A 92 -6.26 26.11 0.10
C PRO A 92 -6.66 25.14 -1.02
N ASP A 93 -7.45 25.59 -1.99
CA ASP A 93 -7.92 24.75 -3.09
C ASP A 93 -6.78 24.34 -4.05
N GLU A 94 -5.86 25.26 -4.36
CA GLU A 94 -4.66 24.95 -5.14
C GLU A 94 -3.75 23.97 -4.40
N MET A 95 -3.57 24.14 -3.10
CA MET A 95 -2.79 23.20 -2.30
C MET A 95 -3.45 21.82 -2.24
N GLU A 96 -4.77 21.75 -2.12
CA GLU A 96 -5.52 20.50 -2.19
C GLU A 96 -5.34 19.80 -3.55
N LEU A 97 -5.35 20.56 -4.64
CA LEU A 97 -5.09 20.05 -5.99
C LEU A 97 -3.69 19.42 -6.08
N ILE A 98 -2.66 20.14 -5.62
CA ILE A 98 -1.26 19.65 -5.61
C ILE A 98 -1.16 18.33 -4.83
N LEU A 99 -1.73 18.27 -3.63
CA LEU A 99 -1.67 17.08 -2.79
C LEU A 99 -2.41 15.88 -3.39
N ASN A 100 -3.49 16.10 -4.14
CA ASN A 100 -4.32 15.05 -4.70
C ASN A 100 -3.93 14.62 -6.12
N LYS A 101 -3.29 15.48 -6.92
CA LYS A 101 -3.11 15.28 -8.37
C LYS A 101 -1.68 15.44 -8.88
N GLU A 102 -0.80 16.09 -8.12
CA GLU A 102 0.54 16.48 -8.59
C GLU A 102 1.66 15.96 -7.66
N SER A 103 1.28 15.12 -6.70
CA SER A 103 2.18 14.56 -5.68
C SER A 103 2.42 13.06 -5.90
N GLY A 104 2.68 12.33 -4.84
CA GLY A 104 2.84 10.89 -4.87
C GLY A 104 4.00 10.42 -5.75
N ILE A 105 3.81 9.30 -6.44
CA ILE A 105 4.84 8.71 -7.31
C ILE A 105 5.10 9.59 -8.52
N LEU A 106 4.09 10.26 -9.06
CA LEU A 106 4.24 11.26 -10.12
C LEU A 106 5.22 12.35 -9.68
N GLY A 107 5.01 12.96 -8.52
CA GLY A 107 5.88 14.00 -7.98
C GLY A 107 7.29 13.51 -7.66
N LEU A 108 7.42 12.30 -7.10
CA LEU A 108 8.71 11.69 -6.78
C LEU A 108 9.51 11.36 -8.06
N SER A 109 8.89 10.69 -9.03
CA SER A 109 9.55 10.27 -10.25
C SER A 109 9.78 11.43 -11.24
N GLY A 110 8.83 12.34 -11.31
CA GLY A 110 8.78 13.37 -12.37
C GLY A 110 8.51 12.78 -13.76
N VAL A 111 7.95 11.57 -13.84
CA VAL A 111 7.73 10.81 -15.08
C VAL A 111 6.24 10.68 -15.37
N SER A 112 5.52 9.93 -14.56
CA SER A 112 4.13 9.54 -14.81
C SER A 112 3.42 9.16 -13.49
N ALA A 113 2.09 9.18 -13.51
CA ALA A 113 1.26 8.56 -12.48
C ALA A 113 1.02 7.06 -12.73
N ASP A 114 1.44 6.54 -13.87
CA ASP A 114 1.33 5.11 -14.20
C ASP A 114 2.59 4.36 -13.74
N PHE A 115 2.40 3.39 -12.87
CA PHE A 115 3.51 2.61 -12.31
C PHE A 115 4.32 1.86 -13.39
N ARG A 116 3.68 1.48 -14.49
CA ARG A 116 4.33 0.80 -15.64
C ARG A 116 5.34 1.69 -16.33
N ASP A 117 5.00 2.98 -16.54
CA ASP A 117 5.90 3.96 -17.14
C ASP A 117 7.12 4.20 -16.25
N ILE A 118 6.88 4.25 -14.93
CA ILE A 118 7.95 4.47 -13.94
C ILE A 118 8.90 3.28 -13.91
N GLU A 119 8.39 2.05 -13.95
CA GLU A 119 9.23 0.84 -14.04
C GLU A 119 10.03 0.80 -15.35
N ALA A 120 9.40 1.17 -16.47
CA ALA A 120 10.08 1.23 -17.75
C ALA A 120 11.22 2.27 -17.76
N GLU A 121 11.02 3.43 -17.14
CA GLU A 121 12.07 4.46 -17.02
C GLU A 121 13.17 4.05 -16.02
N ALA A 122 12.81 3.41 -14.92
CA ALA A 122 13.80 2.86 -13.98
C ALA A 122 14.71 1.81 -14.66
N ALA A 123 14.13 0.94 -15.49
CA ALA A 123 14.87 -0.06 -16.28
C ALA A 123 15.86 0.58 -17.28
N LYS A 124 15.58 1.82 -17.75
CA LYS A 124 16.51 2.61 -18.58
C LYS A 124 17.58 3.35 -17.76
N GLY A 125 17.60 3.20 -16.44
CA GLY A 125 18.57 3.84 -15.55
C GLY A 125 18.13 5.21 -15.00
N ASN A 126 16.87 5.58 -15.10
CA ASN A 126 16.34 6.79 -14.49
C ASN A 126 16.33 6.66 -12.96
N LYS A 127 17.26 7.36 -12.30
CA LYS A 127 17.46 7.27 -10.83
C LYS A 127 16.27 7.80 -10.04
N ARG A 128 15.52 8.79 -10.55
CA ARG A 128 14.34 9.31 -9.86
C ARG A 128 13.18 8.32 -9.93
N ALA A 129 13.00 7.65 -11.07
CA ALA A 129 12.02 6.58 -11.22
C ALA A 129 12.33 5.41 -10.26
N GLU A 130 13.60 4.99 -10.18
CA GLU A 130 14.05 3.96 -9.26
C GLU A 130 13.83 4.36 -7.79
N LEU A 131 14.14 5.62 -7.44
CA LEU A 131 13.89 6.15 -6.10
C LEU A 131 12.39 6.14 -5.77
N ALA A 132 11.52 6.53 -6.71
CA ALA A 132 10.08 6.56 -6.51
C ALA A 132 9.50 5.17 -6.20
N ILE A 133 9.94 4.14 -6.94
CA ILE A 133 9.55 2.75 -6.69
C ILE A 133 10.03 2.29 -5.31
N SER A 134 11.28 2.57 -4.98
CA SER A 134 11.88 2.19 -3.69
C SER A 134 11.20 2.90 -2.51
N ALA A 135 10.90 4.19 -2.62
CA ALA A 135 10.19 4.96 -1.60
C ALA A 135 8.75 4.44 -1.40
N TYR A 136 8.05 4.11 -2.49
CA TYR A 136 6.74 3.50 -2.43
C TYR A 136 6.76 2.18 -1.66
N ALA A 137 7.62 1.26 -2.09
CA ALA A 137 7.72 -0.06 -1.47
C ALA A 137 8.12 0.03 0.02
N TYR A 138 9.06 0.91 0.34
CA TYR A 138 9.47 1.17 1.72
C TYR A 138 8.31 1.69 2.58
N LYS A 139 7.53 2.65 2.05
CA LYS A 139 6.39 3.21 2.80
C LYS A 139 5.27 2.19 3.02
N VAL A 140 4.99 1.35 2.03
CA VAL A 140 4.04 0.23 2.18
C VAL A 140 4.51 -0.74 3.26
N ALA A 141 5.80 -1.12 3.24
CA ALA A 141 6.36 -2.01 4.25
C ALA A 141 6.32 -1.40 5.67
N GLN A 142 6.57 -0.09 5.82
CA GLN A 142 6.43 0.59 7.11
C GLN A 142 5.01 0.49 7.67
N TYR A 143 3.98 0.65 6.84
CA TYR A 143 2.59 0.49 7.28
C TYR A 143 2.25 -0.95 7.64
N ILE A 144 2.76 -1.93 6.87
CA ILE A 144 2.60 -3.34 7.24
C ILE A 144 3.23 -3.60 8.62
N ALA A 145 4.45 -3.11 8.86
CA ALA A 145 5.14 -3.23 10.14
C ALA A 145 4.35 -2.56 11.29
N GLN A 146 3.79 -1.38 11.07
CA GLN A 146 2.90 -0.70 12.03
C GLN A 146 1.69 -1.58 12.35
N TYR A 147 1.12 -2.25 11.36
CA TYR A 147 -0.06 -3.09 11.54
C TYR A 147 0.24 -4.43 12.20
N ILE A 148 1.47 -4.93 12.14
CA ILE A 148 1.91 -6.06 12.98
C ILE A 148 1.71 -5.71 14.46
N VAL A 149 2.02 -4.47 14.86
CA VAL A 149 1.80 -3.99 16.23
C VAL A 149 0.30 -3.92 16.54
N SER A 150 -0.50 -3.31 15.66
CA SER A 150 -1.95 -3.17 15.85
C SER A 150 -2.67 -4.51 15.96
N LEU A 151 -2.20 -5.52 15.22
CA LEU A 151 -2.76 -6.87 15.18
C LEU A 151 -2.24 -7.75 16.34
N GLY A 152 -1.07 -7.41 16.90
CA GLY A 152 -0.36 -8.28 17.85
C GLY A 152 0.20 -9.54 17.18
N GLY A 153 0.76 -9.38 15.99
CA GLY A 153 1.29 -10.43 15.12
C GLY A 153 0.70 -10.36 13.70
N LEU A 154 1.12 -11.24 12.82
CA LEU A 154 0.67 -11.27 11.42
C LEU A 154 0.69 -12.70 10.88
N ASP A 155 -0.44 -13.16 10.35
CA ASP A 155 -0.54 -14.45 9.66
C ASP A 155 -0.34 -14.28 8.15
N THR A 156 -0.97 -13.25 7.55
CA THR A 156 -0.98 -13.08 6.09
C THR A 156 -0.84 -11.62 5.65
N ILE A 157 -0.15 -11.44 4.53
CA ILE A 157 -0.17 -10.23 3.70
C ILE A 157 -0.87 -10.58 2.40
N VAL A 158 -1.87 -9.80 2.00
CA VAL A 158 -2.59 -10.02 0.75
C VAL A 158 -2.50 -8.80 -0.14
N PHE A 159 -1.97 -8.97 -1.33
CA PHE A 159 -1.91 -7.95 -2.38
C PHE A 159 -3.12 -8.06 -3.29
N THR A 160 -3.74 -6.93 -3.64
CA THR A 160 -4.88 -6.83 -4.55
C THR A 160 -4.86 -5.51 -5.32
N ALA A 161 -5.74 -5.36 -6.28
CA ALA A 161 -5.82 -4.24 -7.21
C ALA A 161 -4.62 -4.12 -8.16
N GLY A 162 -4.72 -3.24 -9.14
CA GLY A 162 -3.88 -3.23 -10.33
C GLY A 162 -2.37 -3.30 -10.11
N ILE A 163 -1.83 -2.54 -9.14
CA ILE A 163 -0.40 -2.62 -8.79
C ILE A 163 -0.13 -3.88 -7.97
N GLY A 164 -1.01 -4.19 -6.99
CA GLY A 164 -0.87 -5.36 -6.14
C GLY A 164 -0.88 -6.67 -6.93
N GLU A 165 -1.72 -6.77 -7.95
CA GLU A 165 -1.86 -7.95 -8.80
C GLU A 165 -0.77 -8.05 -9.87
N ASN A 166 -0.43 -6.94 -10.52
CA ASN A 166 0.34 -6.99 -11.76
C ASN A 166 1.82 -6.58 -11.61
N GLN A 167 2.20 -5.88 -10.53
CA GLN A 167 3.56 -5.37 -10.35
C GLN A 167 4.38 -6.28 -9.41
N TYR A 168 4.88 -7.39 -9.96
CA TYR A 168 5.69 -8.36 -9.21
C TYR A 168 6.90 -7.71 -8.53
N ASN A 169 7.50 -6.70 -9.17
CA ASN A 169 8.68 -6.00 -8.68
C ASN A 169 8.33 -5.13 -7.43
N ALA A 170 7.15 -4.51 -7.42
CA ALA A 170 6.66 -3.78 -6.25
C ALA A 170 6.44 -4.75 -5.08
N ARG A 171 5.76 -5.91 -5.30
CA ARG A 171 5.56 -6.92 -4.25
C ARG A 171 6.88 -7.44 -3.70
N ARG A 172 7.86 -7.76 -4.58
CA ARG A 172 9.20 -8.20 -4.20
C ARG A 172 9.86 -7.19 -3.27
N ARG A 173 9.94 -5.90 -3.68
CA ARG A 173 10.58 -4.84 -2.90
C ARG A 173 9.89 -4.58 -1.55
N ILE A 174 8.56 -4.67 -1.50
CA ILE A 174 7.81 -4.57 -0.25
C ILE A 174 8.21 -5.71 0.69
N CYS A 175 8.20 -6.96 0.21
CA CYS A 175 8.52 -8.13 1.02
C CYS A 175 10.00 -8.15 1.45
N GLU A 176 10.92 -7.67 0.61
CA GLU A 176 12.34 -7.52 0.97
C GLU A 176 12.54 -6.62 2.20
N ASN A 177 11.78 -5.53 2.31
CA ASN A 177 11.81 -4.67 3.49
C ASN A 177 11.22 -5.31 4.75
N LEU A 178 10.52 -6.43 4.61
CA LEU A 178 9.86 -7.15 5.72
C LEU A 178 10.58 -8.44 6.14
N LYS A 179 11.77 -8.71 5.60
CA LYS A 179 12.58 -9.91 5.94
C LYS A 179 12.84 -10.04 7.44
N CYS A 180 13.01 -8.95 8.16
CA CYS A 180 13.21 -8.95 9.61
C CYS A 180 12.00 -9.50 10.39
N PHE A 181 10.81 -9.54 9.80
CA PHE A 181 9.62 -10.16 10.35
C PHE A 181 9.42 -11.62 9.86
N GLY A 182 10.38 -12.14 9.10
CA GLY A 182 10.31 -13.50 8.55
C GLY A 182 9.42 -13.62 7.32
N VAL A 183 9.19 -12.52 6.60
CA VAL A 183 8.49 -12.53 5.30
C VAL A 183 9.48 -12.92 4.21
N GLU A 184 9.18 -14.00 3.50
CA GLU A 184 9.98 -14.47 2.37
C GLU A 184 9.06 -14.82 1.20
N ILE A 185 9.38 -14.38 0.00
CA ILE A 185 8.64 -14.73 -1.22
C ILE A 185 9.41 -15.73 -2.07
N ASP A 186 8.67 -16.53 -2.83
CA ASP A 186 9.16 -17.35 -3.92
C ASP A 186 9.22 -16.47 -5.18
N GLU A 187 10.41 -16.11 -5.61
CA GLU A 187 10.62 -15.19 -6.72
C GLU A 187 10.02 -15.70 -8.03
N ALA A 188 10.10 -17.01 -8.30
CA ALA A 188 9.51 -17.61 -9.51
C ALA A 188 7.99 -17.49 -9.47
N LYS A 189 7.36 -17.89 -8.37
CA LYS A 189 5.91 -17.77 -8.21
C LYS A 189 5.45 -16.31 -8.29
N ASN A 190 6.16 -15.39 -7.64
CA ASN A 190 5.83 -13.98 -7.70
C ASN A 190 5.90 -13.40 -9.11
N HIS A 191 6.91 -13.79 -9.89
CA HIS A 191 7.10 -13.31 -11.26
C HIS A 191 6.08 -13.91 -12.25
N GLU A 192 5.80 -15.22 -12.12
CA GLU A 192 4.92 -15.97 -13.02
C GLU A 192 3.44 -15.83 -12.67
N PHE A 193 3.14 -15.17 -11.55
CA PHE A 193 1.78 -15.06 -11.04
C PHE A 193 0.83 -14.43 -12.07
N ARG A 194 -0.35 -15.05 -12.27
CA ARG A 194 -1.36 -14.61 -13.26
C ARG A 194 -2.79 -14.59 -12.72
N ASP A 195 -3.02 -15.14 -11.53
CA ASP A 195 -4.35 -15.32 -10.97
C ASP A 195 -4.32 -15.22 -9.44
N GLU A 196 -5.19 -15.91 -8.73
CA GLU A 196 -5.22 -15.99 -7.27
C GLU A 196 -4.23 -17.03 -6.75
N GLY A 197 -3.39 -16.70 -5.79
CA GLY A 197 -2.48 -17.68 -5.21
C GLY A 197 -1.43 -17.18 -4.23
N ARG A 198 -0.79 -18.14 -3.59
CA ARG A 198 0.30 -17.95 -2.64
C ARG A 198 1.62 -17.70 -3.37
N ILE A 199 2.29 -16.62 -2.99
CA ILE A 199 3.61 -16.24 -3.50
C ILE A 199 4.72 -16.29 -2.43
N SER A 200 4.40 -16.59 -1.17
CA SER A 200 5.42 -16.78 -0.15
C SER A 200 6.17 -18.10 -0.32
N SER A 201 7.45 -18.10 0.08
CA SER A 201 8.27 -19.31 0.15
C SER A 201 7.75 -20.28 1.23
N PRO A 202 8.10 -21.59 1.17
CA PRO A 202 7.73 -22.54 2.21
C PRO A 202 8.27 -22.18 3.61
N ASN A 203 9.39 -21.44 3.67
CA ASN A 203 10.05 -21.05 4.92
C ASN A 203 9.54 -19.74 5.49
N SER A 204 8.67 -19.02 4.78
CA SER A 204 8.11 -17.76 5.24
C SER A 204 7.25 -17.97 6.49
N LYS A 205 7.50 -17.16 7.53
CA LYS A 205 6.69 -17.16 8.75
C LYS A 205 5.32 -16.49 8.55
N VAL A 206 5.23 -15.61 7.59
CA VAL A 206 4.00 -14.90 7.21
C VAL A 206 3.65 -15.32 5.78
N GLU A 207 2.42 -15.75 5.56
CA GLU A 207 2.01 -16.08 4.22
C GLU A 207 1.76 -14.83 3.38
N VAL A 208 2.20 -14.86 2.14
CA VAL A 208 2.01 -13.76 1.18
C VAL A 208 1.20 -14.27 0.01
N TRP A 209 0.11 -13.58 -0.26
CA TRP A 209 -0.85 -13.96 -1.29
C TRP A 209 -1.16 -12.80 -2.24
N VAL A 210 -1.63 -13.15 -3.42
CA VAL A 210 -2.30 -12.24 -4.35
C VAL A 210 -3.73 -12.73 -4.51
N VAL A 211 -4.69 -11.82 -4.35
CA VAL A 211 -6.12 -12.08 -4.53
C VAL A 211 -6.70 -10.94 -5.37
N PRO A 212 -7.21 -11.18 -6.57
CA PRO A 212 -7.83 -10.17 -7.45
C PRO A 212 -9.07 -9.49 -6.86
#